data_f73dcb3bae4a48a4e1ffb5044e4de3e0
#
_entry.id   f73dcb3bae4a48a4e1ffb5044e4de3e0
#
_cell.length_a   1.000
_cell.length_b   1.000
_cell.length_c   1.000
_cell.angle_alpha   90.00
_cell.angle_beta   90.00
_cell.angle_gamma   90.00
#
_symmetry.space_group_name_H-M   'P 1'
#
loop_
_entity.id
_entity.type
_entity.pdbx_description
1 polymer ?
#
loop_
_entity_poly.entity_id
_entity_poly.type
_entity_poly.pdbx_seq_one_letter_code
_entity_poly.pdbx_strand_id
1 'polypeptide(L)'
;MQTMDGPMYYASKGMILHFDGVPSHASMPEAGKCPAFAIAKIVNQIPALLAADRWQGQVFCTVIQVDVGEPAFGTQASRGELLLTIRGQYEREMDALQVKLEALADQLAKEDGLTWNVRYCDEFPESSNHPEATKRIRAAAKTLGLAYREAPQPYRGSDDFGYYPKKALGAMFEIGAGEACPPIHTVHYDFPDDLLSTAVALMLELTRKD
;
A
#
# COMPACT_ATOMS: atom_id res chain seq x y z
N MET A 1 24.60 0.26 6.71
CA MET A 1 23.62 0.11 5.63
C MET A 1 22.97 -1.27 5.69
N GLN A 2 21.86 -1.47 5.00
CA GLN A 2 21.19 -2.76 4.92
C GLN A 2 20.47 -2.95 3.58
N THR A 3 20.28 -4.21 3.18
CA THR A 3 19.44 -4.67 2.07
C THR A 3 18.99 -6.10 2.37
N MET A 4 18.19 -6.69 1.50
CA MET A 4 17.80 -8.10 1.57
C MET A 4 17.46 -8.60 0.16
N ASP A 5 17.48 -9.91 -0.04
CA ASP A 5 17.00 -10.52 -1.27
C ASP A 5 15.46 -10.61 -1.25
N GLY A 6 14.85 -10.51 -2.42
CA GLY A 6 13.38 -10.57 -2.55
C GLY A 6 12.67 -9.30 -2.11
N PRO A 7 11.39 -9.39 -1.68
CA PRO A 7 10.57 -8.22 -1.35
C PRO A 7 11.16 -7.44 -0.18
N MET A 8 11.64 -6.23 -0.44
CA MET A 8 12.18 -5.32 0.56
C MET A 8 11.15 -4.28 1.00
N TYR A 9 10.27 -3.83 0.07
CA TYR A 9 9.13 -2.94 0.34
C TYR A 9 7.86 -3.57 -0.18
N TYR A 10 6.76 -3.35 0.54
CA TYR A 10 5.45 -3.93 0.19
C TYR A 10 4.84 -3.26 -1.04
N ALA A 11 4.03 -4.01 -1.78
CA ALA A 11 3.09 -3.45 -2.72
C ALA A 11 2.01 -2.66 -1.98
N SER A 12 1.48 -1.61 -2.62
CA SER A 12 0.42 -0.77 -2.08
C SER A 12 -0.49 -0.26 -3.18
N LYS A 13 -1.77 -0.09 -2.83
CA LYS A 13 -2.77 0.47 -3.73
C LYS A 13 -3.87 1.17 -2.94
N GLY A 14 -4.21 2.38 -3.32
CA GLY A 14 -5.43 3.04 -2.87
C GLY A 14 -6.63 2.58 -3.70
N MET A 15 -7.72 2.22 -3.04
CA MET A 15 -9.00 1.86 -3.66
C MET A 15 -10.07 2.84 -3.20
N ILE A 16 -10.80 3.41 -4.15
CA ILE A 16 -11.95 4.28 -3.91
C ILE A 16 -13.18 3.55 -4.46
N LEU A 17 -13.96 2.96 -3.58
CA LEU A 17 -15.23 2.30 -3.90
C LEU A 17 -16.34 3.35 -3.81
N HIS A 18 -16.93 3.70 -4.94
CA HIS A 18 -18.03 4.65 -5.05
C HIS A 18 -19.34 3.93 -5.27
N PHE A 19 -20.38 4.32 -4.52
CA PHE A 19 -21.71 3.75 -4.62
C PHE A 19 -22.76 4.84 -4.84
N ASP A 20 -23.65 4.61 -5.81
CA ASP A 20 -24.82 5.43 -6.06
C ASP A 20 -26.10 4.62 -5.83
N GLY A 21 -27.02 5.20 -5.09
CA GLY A 21 -28.34 4.68 -4.78
C GLY A 21 -29.44 5.64 -5.22
N VAL A 22 -30.55 5.66 -4.47
CA VAL A 22 -31.72 6.49 -4.74
C VAL A 22 -32.06 7.31 -3.51
N PRO A 23 -32.12 8.66 -3.59
CA PRO A 23 -32.54 9.47 -2.45
C PRO A 23 -34.04 9.29 -2.16
N SER A 24 -34.41 9.46 -0.89
CA SER A 24 -35.82 9.48 -0.47
C SER A 24 -36.01 10.45 0.68
N HIS A 25 -37.23 10.78 1.00
CA HIS A 25 -37.57 11.50 2.22
C HIS A 25 -37.23 10.62 3.45
N ALA A 26 -36.67 11.20 4.49
CA ALA A 26 -36.23 10.45 5.67
C ALA A 26 -37.36 9.71 6.39
N SER A 27 -38.64 10.13 6.19
CA SER A 27 -39.82 9.43 6.70
C SER A 27 -40.31 8.24 5.84
N MET A 28 -39.68 8.04 4.65
CA MET A 28 -40.02 6.95 3.71
C MET A 28 -38.71 6.28 3.23
N PRO A 29 -37.92 5.69 4.14
CA PRO A 29 -36.62 5.12 3.81
C PRO A 29 -36.71 3.94 2.82
N GLU A 30 -37.85 3.24 2.80
CA GLU A 30 -38.13 2.14 1.88
C GLU A 30 -38.26 2.56 0.42
N ALA A 31 -38.53 3.84 0.15
CA ALA A 31 -38.58 4.38 -1.20
C ALA A 31 -37.20 4.73 -1.78
N GLY A 32 -36.16 4.75 -0.95
CA GLY A 32 -34.79 5.05 -1.34
C GLY A 32 -33.88 3.83 -1.33
N LYS A 33 -32.61 4.06 -1.71
CA LYS A 33 -31.53 3.08 -1.65
C LYS A 33 -30.29 3.75 -1.09
N CYS A 34 -29.94 3.41 0.14
CA CYS A 34 -28.85 4.06 0.88
C CYS A 34 -27.58 3.21 0.85
N PRO A 35 -26.44 3.74 0.35
CA PRO A 35 -25.20 2.99 0.30
C PRO A 35 -24.53 2.75 1.66
N ALA A 36 -24.98 3.43 2.72
CA ALA A 36 -24.39 3.30 4.06
C ALA A 36 -24.33 1.84 4.55
N PHE A 37 -25.37 1.06 4.26
CA PHE A 37 -25.45 -0.33 4.73
C PHE A 37 -24.48 -1.25 3.98
N ALA A 38 -24.34 -1.10 2.66
CA ALA A 38 -23.37 -1.83 1.87
C ALA A 38 -21.93 -1.50 2.33
N ILE A 39 -21.61 -0.20 2.48
CA ILE A 39 -20.29 0.26 2.96
C ILE A 39 -20.00 -0.28 4.35
N ALA A 40 -20.95 -0.21 5.29
CA ALA A 40 -20.78 -0.74 6.64
C ALA A 40 -20.52 -2.26 6.64
N LYS A 41 -21.23 -3.02 5.78
CA LYS A 41 -21.03 -4.47 5.62
C LYS A 41 -19.63 -4.76 5.08
N ILE A 42 -19.12 -4.00 4.08
CA ILE A 42 -17.75 -4.15 3.56
C ILE A 42 -16.74 -3.93 4.68
N VAL A 43 -16.82 -2.80 5.38
CA VAL A 43 -15.88 -2.46 6.47
C VAL A 43 -15.87 -3.56 7.54
N ASN A 44 -17.04 -4.07 7.93
CA ASN A 44 -17.14 -5.15 8.92
C ASN A 44 -16.58 -6.49 8.43
N GLN A 45 -16.55 -6.74 7.12
CA GLN A 45 -16.02 -7.99 6.56
C GLN A 45 -14.52 -7.97 6.31
N ILE A 46 -13.85 -6.80 6.28
CA ILE A 46 -12.41 -6.70 6.06
C ILE A 46 -11.61 -7.63 6.98
N PRO A 47 -11.80 -7.67 8.31
CA PRO A 47 -11.05 -8.57 9.17
C PRO A 47 -11.23 -10.06 8.80
N ALA A 48 -12.43 -10.46 8.42
CA ALA A 48 -12.72 -11.83 8.01
C ALA A 48 -12.05 -12.17 6.67
N LEU A 49 -12.05 -11.26 5.69
CA LEU A 49 -11.36 -11.43 4.42
C LEU A 49 -9.86 -11.60 4.60
N LEU A 50 -9.25 -10.83 5.51
CA LEU A 50 -7.82 -10.93 5.82
C LEU A 50 -7.47 -12.23 6.54
N ALA A 51 -8.37 -12.76 7.38
CA ALA A 51 -8.16 -13.99 8.14
C ALA A 51 -8.48 -15.27 7.36
N ALA A 52 -9.31 -15.18 6.31
CA ALA A 52 -9.83 -16.34 5.58
C ALA A 52 -8.77 -17.06 4.75
N ASP A 53 -7.74 -16.35 4.29
CA ASP A 53 -6.70 -16.90 3.45
C ASP A 53 -5.42 -17.20 4.21
N ARG A 54 -4.71 -18.19 3.70
CA ARG A 54 -3.32 -18.45 4.13
C ARG A 54 -2.39 -17.63 3.23
N TRP A 55 -2.19 -16.37 3.59
CA TRP A 55 -1.23 -15.51 2.93
C TRP A 55 0.19 -16.04 3.17
N GLN A 56 1.03 -16.01 2.15
CA GLN A 56 2.44 -16.35 2.26
C GLN A 56 3.19 -15.25 3.03
N GLY A 57 2.84 -14.00 2.75
CA GLY A 57 3.35 -12.80 3.42
C GLY A 57 2.28 -12.11 4.25
N GLN A 58 2.59 -10.92 4.72
CA GLN A 58 1.62 -10.07 5.42
C GLN A 58 0.76 -9.31 4.40
N VAL A 59 -0.54 -9.28 4.64
CA VAL A 59 -1.51 -8.51 3.84
C VAL A 59 -2.32 -7.61 4.77
N PHE A 60 -2.54 -6.38 4.35
CA PHE A 60 -3.28 -5.37 5.12
C PHE A 60 -4.37 -4.71 4.29
N CYS A 61 -5.43 -4.29 4.96
CA CYS A 61 -6.43 -3.38 4.44
C CYS A 61 -6.71 -2.32 5.52
N THR A 62 -6.44 -1.08 5.19
CA THR A 62 -6.67 0.05 6.09
C THR A 62 -7.84 0.87 5.55
N VAL A 63 -8.86 1.10 6.38
CA VAL A 63 -9.93 2.05 6.06
C VAL A 63 -9.38 3.45 6.24
N ILE A 64 -9.39 4.24 5.16
CA ILE A 64 -8.88 5.61 5.14
C ILE A 64 -10.01 6.60 5.41
N GLN A 65 -11.15 6.40 4.72
CA GLN A 65 -12.31 7.27 4.86
C GLN A 65 -13.60 6.50 4.56
N VAL A 66 -14.64 6.86 5.27
CA VAL A 66 -16.03 6.51 4.96
C VAL A 66 -16.78 7.81 4.84
N ASP A 67 -17.34 8.07 3.66
CA ASP A 67 -18.14 9.26 3.39
C ASP A 67 -19.49 8.84 2.82
N VAL A 68 -20.58 9.25 3.44
CA VAL A 68 -21.93 8.86 3.02
C VAL A 68 -22.91 10.02 3.22
N GLY A 69 -23.45 10.48 2.10
CA GLY A 69 -24.47 11.52 2.09
C GLY A 69 -23.97 12.89 2.51
N GLU A 70 -24.90 13.73 2.92
CA GLU A 70 -24.67 15.09 3.37
C GLU A 70 -25.40 15.34 4.70
N PRO A 71 -25.01 16.36 5.48
CA PRO A 71 -25.68 16.69 6.74
C PRO A 71 -27.07 17.31 6.49
N ALA A 72 -28.01 16.53 5.97
CA ALA A 72 -29.40 16.91 5.64
C ALA A 72 -30.39 15.92 6.25
N PHE A 73 -30.94 16.23 7.44
CA PHE A 73 -31.78 15.31 8.22
C PHE A 73 -33.12 14.93 7.55
N GLY A 74 -33.56 15.69 6.55
CA GLY A 74 -34.80 15.43 5.82
C GLY A 74 -34.67 14.46 4.64
N THR A 75 -33.44 14.08 4.26
CA THR A 75 -33.18 13.31 3.04
C THR A 75 -32.26 12.13 3.34
N GLN A 76 -32.65 10.94 2.88
CA GLN A 76 -31.81 9.75 2.94
C GLN A 76 -30.63 9.89 1.98
N ALA A 77 -29.44 9.49 2.43
CA ALA A 77 -28.25 9.46 1.60
C ALA A 77 -28.42 8.53 0.39
N SER A 78 -27.95 8.99 -0.77
CA SER A 78 -27.96 8.22 -2.02
C SER A 78 -26.56 8.06 -2.65
N ARG A 79 -25.53 8.63 -2.03
CA ARG A 79 -24.13 8.52 -2.47
C ARG A 79 -23.25 8.16 -1.31
N GLY A 80 -22.20 7.39 -1.59
CA GLY A 80 -21.20 7.08 -0.58
C GLY A 80 -19.89 6.62 -1.21
N GLU A 81 -18.79 6.90 -0.51
CA GLU A 81 -17.46 6.47 -0.86
C GLU A 81 -16.79 5.75 0.31
N LEU A 82 -16.08 4.69 -0.02
CA LEU A 82 -15.22 3.98 0.90
C LEU A 82 -13.79 4.01 0.33
N LEU A 83 -12.88 4.67 1.05
CA LEU A 83 -11.48 4.76 0.70
C LEU A 83 -10.69 3.75 1.53
N LEU A 84 -9.95 2.89 0.83
CA LEU A 84 -9.12 1.85 1.42
C LEU A 84 -7.70 1.98 0.92
N THR A 85 -6.71 1.67 1.76
CA THR A 85 -5.37 1.32 1.31
C THR A 85 -5.14 -0.16 1.55
N ILE A 86 -4.90 -0.91 0.49
CA ILE A 86 -4.50 -2.31 0.56
C ILE A 86 -2.99 -2.43 0.36
N ARG A 87 -2.38 -3.36 1.10
CA ARG A 87 -0.95 -3.63 1.03
C ARG A 87 -0.68 -5.12 1.13
N GLY A 88 0.36 -5.57 0.45
CA GLY A 88 0.84 -6.95 0.55
C GLY A 88 2.35 -7.02 0.47
N GLN A 89 2.95 -7.91 1.24
CA GLN A 89 4.37 -8.22 1.08
C GLN A 89 4.68 -8.68 -0.35
N TYR A 90 3.74 -9.42 -0.94
CA TYR A 90 3.75 -9.84 -2.33
C TYR A 90 2.60 -9.16 -3.09
N GLU A 91 2.90 -8.55 -4.23
CA GLU A 91 1.91 -7.88 -5.09
C GLU A 91 0.74 -8.78 -5.45
N ARG A 92 1.02 -10.04 -5.80
CA ARG A 92 -0.03 -11.03 -6.12
C ARG A 92 -1.05 -11.25 -5.00
N GLU A 93 -0.63 -11.11 -3.73
CA GLU A 93 -1.52 -11.28 -2.58
C GLU A 93 -2.36 -10.03 -2.34
N MET A 94 -1.77 -8.85 -2.56
CA MET A 94 -2.51 -7.59 -2.59
C MET A 94 -3.58 -7.61 -3.70
N ASP A 95 -3.23 -8.06 -4.91
CA ASP A 95 -4.17 -8.18 -6.01
C ASP A 95 -5.28 -9.21 -5.71
N ALA A 96 -4.95 -10.32 -5.05
CA ALA A 96 -5.95 -11.28 -4.61
C ALA A 96 -6.94 -10.69 -3.59
N LEU A 97 -6.47 -9.85 -2.66
CA LEU A 97 -7.34 -9.10 -1.74
C LEU A 97 -8.20 -8.09 -2.50
N GLN A 98 -7.64 -7.37 -3.47
CA GLN A 98 -8.40 -6.44 -4.34
C GLN A 98 -9.59 -7.14 -4.98
N VAL A 99 -9.37 -8.27 -5.65
CA VAL A 99 -10.42 -9.05 -6.32
C VAL A 99 -11.55 -9.44 -5.35
N LYS A 100 -11.21 -9.80 -4.12
CA LYS A 100 -12.21 -10.16 -3.09
C LYS A 100 -13.03 -8.95 -2.63
N LEU A 101 -12.39 -7.81 -2.44
CA LEU A 101 -13.09 -6.56 -2.07
C LEU A 101 -14.02 -6.10 -3.18
N GLU A 102 -13.60 -6.19 -4.44
CA GLU A 102 -14.46 -5.89 -5.59
C GLU A 102 -15.65 -6.84 -5.70
N ALA A 103 -15.41 -8.15 -5.54
CA ALA A 103 -16.49 -9.14 -5.56
C ALA A 103 -17.51 -8.91 -4.45
N LEU A 104 -17.05 -8.54 -3.25
CA LEU A 104 -17.93 -8.19 -2.13
C LEU A 104 -18.72 -6.91 -2.40
N ALA A 105 -18.07 -5.89 -2.98
CA ALA A 105 -18.73 -4.64 -3.36
C ALA A 105 -19.81 -4.89 -4.41
N ASP A 106 -19.51 -5.69 -5.43
CA ASP A 106 -20.46 -6.06 -6.49
C ASP A 106 -21.67 -6.85 -5.94
N GLN A 107 -21.41 -7.82 -5.05
CA GLN A 107 -22.45 -8.58 -4.40
C GLN A 107 -23.40 -7.67 -3.61
N LEU A 108 -22.85 -6.84 -2.72
CA LEU A 108 -23.65 -5.99 -1.85
C LEU A 108 -24.36 -4.88 -2.62
N ALA A 109 -23.76 -4.35 -3.67
CA ALA A 109 -24.43 -3.39 -4.55
C ALA A 109 -25.66 -4.01 -5.24
N LYS A 110 -25.54 -5.25 -5.73
CA LYS A 110 -26.69 -5.97 -6.32
C LYS A 110 -27.78 -6.28 -5.30
N GLU A 111 -27.42 -6.72 -4.09
CA GLU A 111 -28.38 -7.01 -3.01
C GLU A 111 -29.17 -5.77 -2.62
N ASP A 112 -28.50 -4.62 -2.47
CA ASP A 112 -29.11 -3.37 -2.03
C ASP A 112 -29.63 -2.51 -3.21
N GLY A 113 -29.47 -3.00 -4.48
CA GLY A 113 -29.92 -2.33 -5.70
C GLY A 113 -29.21 -1.01 -5.97
N LEU A 114 -27.93 -0.94 -5.64
CA LEU A 114 -27.02 0.17 -5.89
C LEU A 114 -26.28 -0.02 -7.22
N THR A 115 -25.76 1.07 -7.78
CA THR A 115 -24.67 1.00 -8.76
C THR A 115 -23.36 1.33 -8.07
N TRP A 116 -22.26 0.80 -8.59
CA TRP A 116 -20.93 1.05 -8.01
C TRP A 116 -19.85 1.09 -9.06
N ASN A 117 -18.75 1.74 -8.72
CA ASN A 117 -17.51 1.69 -9.48
C ASN A 117 -16.31 1.78 -8.54
N VAL A 118 -15.12 1.45 -9.06
CA VAL A 118 -13.86 1.56 -8.33
C VAL A 118 -12.86 2.38 -9.11
N ARG A 119 -12.07 3.18 -8.39
CA ARG A 119 -10.89 3.87 -8.92
C ARG A 119 -9.69 3.51 -8.05
N TYR A 120 -8.52 3.48 -8.67
CA TYR A 120 -7.26 3.19 -8.00
C TYR A 120 -6.36 4.41 -8.02
N CYS A 121 -5.54 4.54 -6.98
CA CYS A 121 -4.50 5.56 -6.87
C CYS A 121 -3.30 5.00 -6.12
N ASP A 122 -2.17 5.69 -6.23
CA ASP A 122 -0.93 5.35 -5.50
C ASP A 122 -0.58 3.86 -5.62
N GLU A 123 -0.60 3.36 -6.87
CA GLU A 123 -0.30 1.96 -7.16
C GLU A 123 1.22 1.77 -7.19
N PHE A 124 1.73 1.04 -6.21
CA PHE A 124 3.14 0.68 -6.10
C PHE A 124 3.28 -0.84 -6.09
N PRO A 125 4.03 -1.43 -7.03
CA PRO A 125 4.38 -2.84 -6.95
C PRO A 125 5.32 -3.11 -5.77
N GLU A 126 5.46 -4.36 -5.36
CA GLU A 126 6.50 -4.72 -4.40
C GLU A 126 7.89 -4.36 -4.94
N SER A 127 8.73 -3.76 -4.11
CA SER A 127 10.15 -3.57 -4.45
C SER A 127 10.92 -4.83 -4.11
N SER A 128 10.98 -5.76 -5.09
CA SER A 128 11.63 -7.05 -4.93
C SER A 128 13.06 -7.01 -5.47
N ASN A 129 14.02 -7.14 -4.57
CA ASN A 129 15.44 -7.08 -4.88
C ASN A 129 15.91 -8.36 -5.59
N HIS A 130 16.62 -8.18 -6.70
CA HIS A 130 17.25 -9.29 -7.41
C HIS A 130 18.53 -9.74 -6.68
N PRO A 131 18.76 -11.05 -6.42
CA PRO A 131 19.91 -11.55 -5.67
C PRO A 131 21.27 -11.13 -6.25
N GLU A 132 21.41 -11.08 -7.57
CA GLU A 132 22.67 -10.62 -8.21
C GLU A 132 22.93 -9.13 -7.96
N ALA A 133 21.88 -8.31 -7.91
CA ALA A 133 22.02 -6.89 -7.61
C ALA A 133 22.37 -6.65 -6.13
N THR A 134 21.72 -7.36 -5.21
CA THR A 134 22.07 -7.28 -3.78
C THR A 134 23.48 -7.80 -3.49
N LYS A 135 23.93 -8.82 -4.20
CA LYS A 135 25.33 -9.30 -4.10
C LYS A 135 26.33 -8.20 -4.47
N ARG A 136 26.05 -7.43 -5.51
CA ARG A 136 26.92 -6.27 -5.88
C ARG A 136 26.87 -5.20 -4.79
N ILE A 137 25.71 -4.90 -4.23
CA ILE A 137 25.59 -3.93 -3.13
C ILE A 137 26.40 -4.37 -1.91
N ARG A 138 26.33 -5.65 -1.52
CA ARG A 138 27.12 -6.23 -0.42
C ARG A 138 28.63 -6.13 -0.70
N ALA A 139 29.07 -6.40 -1.94
CA ALA A 139 30.45 -6.29 -2.33
C ALA A 139 30.96 -4.84 -2.27
N ALA A 140 30.18 -3.89 -2.79
CA ALA A 140 30.51 -2.47 -2.75
C ALA A 140 30.59 -1.94 -1.30
N ALA A 141 29.66 -2.32 -0.44
CA ALA A 141 29.71 -1.99 0.99
C ALA A 141 31.00 -2.49 1.65
N LYS A 142 31.39 -3.74 1.35
CA LYS A 142 32.63 -4.35 1.86
C LYS A 142 33.86 -3.60 1.36
N THR A 143 33.93 -3.26 0.08
CA THR A 143 35.05 -2.51 -0.53
C THR A 143 35.24 -1.14 0.14
N LEU A 144 34.13 -0.48 0.47
CA LEU A 144 34.14 0.84 1.11
C LEU A 144 34.26 0.79 2.64
N GLY A 145 34.34 -0.41 3.23
CA GLY A 145 34.42 -0.58 4.69
C GLY A 145 33.15 -0.13 5.43
N LEU A 146 31.98 -0.11 4.75
CA LEU A 146 30.73 0.30 5.35
C LEU A 146 30.16 -0.81 6.25
N ALA A 147 29.67 -0.42 7.43
CA ALA A 147 28.94 -1.34 8.28
C ALA A 147 27.67 -1.84 7.55
N TYR A 148 27.54 -3.15 7.40
CA TYR A 148 26.46 -3.80 6.68
C TYR A 148 25.75 -4.84 7.54
N ARG A 149 24.42 -4.91 7.40
CA ARG A 149 23.62 -6.03 7.92
C ARG A 149 22.53 -6.39 6.91
N GLU A 150 22.03 -7.62 7.00
CA GLU A 150 20.78 -7.97 6.30
C GLU A 150 19.60 -7.26 6.96
N ALA A 151 18.64 -6.79 6.16
CA ALA A 151 17.39 -6.29 6.70
C ALA A 151 16.63 -7.47 7.35
N PRO A 152 16.17 -7.34 8.60
CA PRO A 152 15.60 -8.47 9.34
C PRO A 152 14.23 -8.91 8.80
N GLN A 153 13.53 -8.02 8.12
CA GLN A 153 12.21 -8.24 7.52
C GLN A 153 11.94 -7.15 6.47
N PRO A 154 11.00 -7.41 5.55
CA PRO A 154 10.55 -6.37 4.61
C PRO A 154 9.92 -5.19 5.33
N TYR A 155 10.03 -4.00 4.71
CA TYR A 155 9.37 -2.79 5.19
C TYR A 155 7.93 -2.72 4.70
N ARG A 156 7.02 -2.31 5.59
CA ARG A 156 5.60 -2.14 5.27
C ARG A 156 5.30 -0.90 4.43
N GLY A 157 6.29 -0.01 4.27
CA GLY A 157 6.23 1.10 3.32
C GLY A 157 6.18 0.60 1.89
N SER A 158 5.93 1.51 0.96
CA SER A 158 5.91 1.24 -0.48
C SER A 158 6.70 2.33 -1.19
N ASP A 159 7.22 2.00 -2.37
CA ASP A 159 8.04 2.88 -3.18
C ASP A 159 7.84 2.57 -4.67
N ASP A 160 7.91 3.58 -5.52
CA ASP A 160 7.77 3.40 -6.97
C ASP A 160 8.97 2.67 -7.61
N PHE A 161 10.07 2.52 -6.86
CA PHE A 161 11.21 1.73 -7.30
C PHE A 161 10.83 0.32 -7.74
N GLY A 162 9.76 -0.27 -7.19
CA GLY A 162 9.27 -1.60 -7.54
C GLY A 162 8.98 -1.80 -9.04
N TYR A 163 8.82 -0.72 -9.82
CA TYR A 163 8.68 -0.82 -11.27
C TYR A 163 10.00 -1.17 -11.99
N TYR A 164 11.15 -0.79 -11.42
CA TYR A 164 12.46 -1.04 -12.05
C TYR A 164 12.85 -2.53 -12.03
N PRO A 165 12.72 -3.28 -10.91
CA PRO A 165 13.03 -4.70 -10.89
C PRO A 165 12.19 -5.54 -11.86
N LYS A 166 11.02 -5.06 -12.27
CA LYS A 166 10.20 -5.71 -13.32
C LYS A 166 10.82 -5.61 -14.72
N LYS A 167 11.79 -4.72 -14.92
CA LYS A 167 12.42 -4.43 -16.23
C LYS A 167 13.92 -4.70 -16.27
N ALA A 168 14.59 -4.70 -15.12
CA ALA A 168 16.05 -4.85 -15.01
C ALA A 168 16.41 -5.56 -13.70
N LEU A 169 17.69 -5.98 -13.59
CA LEU A 169 18.22 -6.51 -12.34
C LEU A 169 18.43 -5.34 -11.35
N GLY A 170 17.38 -5.04 -10.59
CA GLY A 170 17.37 -3.95 -9.63
C GLY A 170 17.42 -4.40 -8.18
N ALA A 171 17.94 -3.58 -7.31
CA ALA A 171 17.83 -3.76 -5.87
C ALA A 171 17.89 -2.41 -5.14
N MET A 172 17.12 -2.31 -4.06
CA MET A 172 17.17 -1.21 -3.09
C MET A 172 18.12 -1.55 -1.94
N PHE A 173 18.64 -0.52 -1.34
CA PHE A 173 19.37 -0.60 -0.07
C PHE A 173 19.05 0.65 0.77
N GLU A 174 19.33 0.57 2.04
CA GLU A 174 19.17 1.69 2.96
C GLU A 174 20.49 2.05 3.62
N ILE A 175 20.70 3.35 3.79
CA ILE A 175 21.81 3.92 4.55
C ILE A 175 21.21 4.46 5.85
N GLY A 176 21.71 4.00 7.01
CA GLY A 176 21.19 4.45 8.30
C GLY A 176 21.53 5.90 8.57
N ALA A 177 20.55 6.69 8.95
CA ALA A 177 20.66 8.09 9.31
C ALA A 177 21.05 8.32 10.79
N GLY A 178 21.27 7.25 11.56
CA GLY A 178 21.54 7.33 12.99
C GLY A 178 20.26 7.23 13.83
N GLU A 179 20.41 6.81 15.09
CA GLU A 179 19.28 6.59 16.01
C GLU A 179 18.59 7.88 16.44
N ALA A 180 19.30 9.02 16.39
CA ALA A 180 18.78 10.32 16.75
C ALA A 180 18.03 11.03 15.60
N CYS A 181 18.07 10.47 14.37
CA CYS A 181 17.38 11.06 13.22
C CYS A 181 15.86 10.92 13.40
N PRO A 182 15.09 12.03 13.36
CA PRO A 182 13.64 11.96 13.43
C PRO A 182 13.05 11.09 12.30
N PRO A 183 11.93 10.40 12.53
CA PRO A 183 11.27 9.63 11.48
C PRO A 183 10.86 10.49 10.28
N ILE A 184 10.96 9.93 9.08
CA ILE A 184 10.44 10.56 7.85
C ILE A 184 8.94 10.88 8.02
N HIS A 185 8.45 11.89 7.29
CA HIS A 185 7.07 12.40 7.37
C HIS A 185 6.67 13.03 8.71
N THR A 186 7.64 13.42 9.53
CA THR A 186 7.39 14.22 10.74
C THR A 186 7.86 15.66 10.54
N VAL A 187 7.28 16.60 11.30
CA VAL A 187 7.64 18.04 11.23
C VAL A 187 9.07 18.33 11.68
N HIS A 188 9.70 17.38 12.34
CA HIS A 188 11.07 17.50 12.84
C HIS A 188 12.10 16.78 11.95
N TYR A 189 11.64 16.13 10.87
CA TYR A 189 12.55 15.45 9.95
C TYR A 189 13.35 16.48 9.15
N ASP A 190 14.67 16.31 9.18
CA ASP A 190 15.61 16.99 8.32
C ASP A 190 16.58 15.95 7.74
N PHE A 191 16.87 16.06 6.46
CA PHE A 191 17.77 15.09 5.80
C PHE A 191 19.19 15.28 6.33
N PRO A 192 19.83 14.22 6.86
CA PRO A 192 21.20 14.34 7.37
C PRO A 192 22.20 14.39 6.21
N ASP A 193 22.68 15.59 5.85
CA ASP A 193 23.60 15.83 4.72
C ASP A 193 24.89 15.02 4.81
N ASP A 194 25.32 14.64 5.99
CA ASP A 194 26.51 13.78 6.20
C ASP A 194 26.41 12.43 5.49
N LEU A 195 25.20 11.96 5.15
CA LEU A 195 24.99 10.73 4.38
C LEU A 195 25.34 10.87 2.90
N LEU A 196 25.37 12.08 2.36
CA LEU A 196 25.59 12.32 0.92
C LEU A 196 26.92 11.74 0.46
N SER A 197 27.99 11.96 1.22
CA SER A 197 29.33 11.45 0.86
C SER A 197 29.37 9.93 0.77
N THR A 198 28.74 9.25 1.73
CA THR A 198 28.63 7.79 1.76
C THR A 198 27.75 7.27 0.60
N ALA A 199 26.60 7.91 0.37
CA ALA A 199 25.69 7.54 -0.72
C ALA A 199 26.35 7.68 -2.09
N VAL A 200 27.06 8.80 -2.34
CA VAL A 200 27.79 9.04 -3.59
C VAL A 200 28.91 8.03 -3.78
N ALA A 201 29.72 7.77 -2.74
CA ALA A 201 30.80 6.79 -2.83
C ALA A 201 30.27 5.39 -3.17
N LEU A 202 29.15 4.97 -2.56
CA LEU A 202 28.54 3.68 -2.82
C LEU A 202 27.98 3.59 -4.25
N MET A 203 27.31 4.63 -4.73
CA MET A 203 26.81 4.67 -6.11
C MET A 203 27.93 4.63 -7.14
N LEU A 204 29.03 5.36 -6.89
CA LEU A 204 30.21 5.32 -7.76
C LEU A 204 30.84 3.92 -7.79
N GLU A 205 30.96 3.26 -6.64
CA GLU A 205 31.48 1.88 -6.57
C GLU A 205 30.61 0.90 -7.34
N LEU A 206 29.26 1.01 -7.22
CA LEU A 206 28.30 0.18 -7.94
C LEU A 206 28.34 0.37 -9.46
N THR A 207 28.82 1.52 -9.97
CA THR A 207 28.96 1.80 -11.40
C THR A 207 30.30 1.35 -11.99
N ARG A 208 31.27 0.95 -11.17
CA ARG A 208 32.54 0.40 -11.67
C ARG A 208 32.27 -0.88 -12.46
N LYS A 209 32.86 -0.95 -13.63
CA LYS A 209 32.92 -2.20 -14.40
C LYS A 209 34.12 -3.00 -13.88
N ASP A 210 33.88 -4.27 -13.61
CA ASP A 210 34.94 -5.25 -13.33
C ASP A 210 35.91 -5.37 -14.51
#